data_53cead17eee82c76f7efb4317aa42227
#
_entry.id   53cead17eee82c76f7efb4317aa42227
#
_cell.length_a   1.000
_cell.length_b   1.000
_cell.length_c   1.000
_cell.angle_alpha   90.00
_cell.angle_beta   90.00
_cell.angle_gamma   90.00
#
_symmetry.space_group_name_H-M   'P 1'
#
loop_
_entity.id
_entity.type
_entity.pdbx_description
1 polymer ?
#
loop_
_entity_poly.entity_id
_entity_poly.type
_entity_poly.pdbx_seq_one_letter_code
_entity_poly.pdbx_strand_id
1 'polypeptide(L)'
;MKISTPKIIAVLLLALLAAHVHAAPGDPLTWRDSTWDYRSEDPGDTTQLSVAKSVGVASTVLIAYGAAYWLVFQKGWWDEQGSHFRFENDFDYALNLDKLGHFASGVMMGESFYEGYRWAGVSEFKSYLFAGFSAMATHIAIDVKDGYSPEWGFSIFDVLSGTLGGFLPMAERYIPVFKYVDLKWSYWINTKAYYRQSKTGVFTDDYCNQTFWASFKIHRMLPKAARQYYPSWLALAAGLSID
;
A
#
# COMPACT_ATOMS: atom_id res chain seq x y z
N MET A 1 3.03 -21.34 20.53
CA MET A 1 1.63 -20.84 20.66
C MET A 1 1.15 -20.50 19.24
N LYS A 2 0.35 -21.38 18.61
CA LYS A 2 -0.14 -21.13 17.24
C LYS A 2 -1.11 -19.96 17.27
N ILE A 3 -0.70 -18.81 16.75
CA ILE A 3 -1.61 -17.69 16.53
C ILE A 3 -2.50 -18.10 15.37
N SER A 4 -3.81 -18.25 15.62
CA SER A 4 -4.75 -18.67 14.59
C SER A 4 -4.91 -17.56 13.54
N THR A 5 -4.89 -17.94 12.28
CA THR A 5 -5.09 -17.09 11.08
C THR A 5 -6.17 -16.00 11.23
N PRO A 6 -7.33 -16.24 11.93
CA PRO A 6 -8.34 -15.19 12.11
C PRO A 6 -7.87 -13.99 12.95
N LYS A 7 -6.87 -14.16 13.82
CA LYS A 7 -6.34 -13.04 14.64
C LYS A 7 -5.47 -12.09 13.82
N ILE A 8 -4.73 -12.61 12.85
CA ILE A 8 -3.90 -11.81 11.94
C ILE A 8 -4.81 -11.00 11.01
N ILE A 9 -5.83 -11.64 10.45
CA ILE A 9 -6.83 -10.98 9.60
C ILE A 9 -7.57 -9.89 10.38
N ALA A 10 -7.89 -10.12 11.65
CA ALA A 10 -8.56 -9.13 12.50
C ALA A 10 -7.67 -7.89 12.78
N VAL A 11 -6.37 -8.07 12.99
CA VAL A 11 -5.43 -6.94 13.22
C VAL A 11 -5.24 -6.14 11.93
N LEU A 12 -5.13 -6.82 10.78
CA LEU A 12 -5.03 -6.15 9.47
C LEU A 12 -6.34 -5.46 9.09
N LEU A 13 -7.51 -6.07 9.36
CA LEU A 13 -8.81 -5.46 9.17
C LEU A 13 -9.04 -4.28 10.13
N LEU A 14 -8.55 -4.34 11.36
CA LEU A 14 -8.60 -3.21 12.30
C LEU A 14 -7.69 -2.07 11.86
N ALA A 15 -6.52 -2.34 11.32
CA ALA A 15 -5.64 -1.33 10.74
C ALA A 15 -6.25 -0.69 9.48
N LEU A 16 -6.88 -1.50 8.62
CA LEU A 16 -7.61 -1.04 7.43
C LEU A 16 -8.90 -0.29 7.80
N LEU A 17 -9.63 -0.73 8.82
CA LEU A 17 -10.81 -0.02 9.34
C LEU A 17 -10.44 1.29 10.01
N ALA A 18 -9.32 1.37 10.72
CA ALA A 18 -8.83 2.62 11.28
C ALA A 18 -8.47 3.65 10.21
N ALA A 19 -7.99 3.20 9.05
CA ALA A 19 -7.75 4.07 7.89
C ALA A 19 -9.05 4.53 7.20
N HIS A 20 -10.16 3.78 7.30
CA HIS A 20 -11.43 4.09 6.66
C HIS A 20 -12.44 4.86 7.51
N VAL A 21 -12.20 5.05 8.81
CA VAL A 21 -13.18 5.63 9.76
C VAL A 21 -13.29 7.16 9.67
N HIS A 22 -12.54 7.84 8.84
CA HIS A 22 -12.66 9.30 8.66
C HIS A 22 -13.14 9.71 7.26
N ALA A 23 -14.03 8.93 6.63
CA ALA A 23 -14.91 9.50 5.63
C ALA A 23 -15.87 10.46 6.36
N ALA A 24 -15.75 11.77 6.10
CA ALA A 24 -16.65 12.78 6.66
C ALA A 24 -18.10 12.37 6.42
N PRO A 25 -19.01 12.60 7.40
CA PRO A 25 -20.43 12.32 7.21
C PRO A 25 -21.01 13.33 6.21
N GLY A 26 -21.28 12.88 5.01
CA GLY A 26 -21.92 13.69 3.99
C GLY A 26 -21.67 13.14 2.61
N ASP A 27 -22.32 12.15 2.27
CA ASP A 27 -22.90 11.71 1.01
C ASP A 27 -22.79 10.19 0.80
N PRO A 28 -23.93 9.50 0.71
CA PRO A 28 -23.92 8.08 0.44
C PRO A 28 -23.49 7.88 -1.02
N LEU A 29 -22.29 7.31 -1.23
CA LEU A 29 -21.86 6.71 -2.50
C LEU A 29 -22.04 7.55 -3.77
N THR A 30 -22.04 8.85 -3.70
CA THR A 30 -21.63 9.62 -4.85
C THR A 30 -20.14 9.35 -5.00
N TRP A 31 -19.80 8.47 -5.91
CA TRP A 31 -18.48 8.46 -6.53
C TRP A 31 -18.22 9.91 -6.85
N ARG A 32 -17.37 10.55 -6.06
CA ARG A 32 -17.00 11.92 -6.27
C ARG A 32 -16.66 12.03 -7.75
N ASP A 33 -17.58 12.58 -8.52
CA ASP A 33 -17.30 13.16 -9.79
C ASP A 33 -16.51 14.44 -9.45
N SER A 34 -15.40 14.21 -8.72
CA SER A 34 -14.42 15.21 -8.51
C SER A 34 -13.92 15.49 -9.92
N THR A 35 -14.48 16.49 -10.53
CA THR A 35 -13.72 17.33 -11.41
C THR A 35 -12.48 17.66 -10.62
N TRP A 36 -11.46 16.79 -10.73
CA TRP A 36 -10.17 17.03 -10.19
C TRP A 36 -9.74 18.34 -10.79
N ASP A 37 -9.98 19.42 -10.07
CA ASP A 37 -9.42 20.70 -10.41
C ASP A 37 -7.93 20.59 -10.06
N TYR A 38 -7.21 20.18 -11.08
CA TYR A 38 -5.81 19.79 -11.05
C TYR A 38 -4.90 20.89 -10.51
N ARG A 39 -5.41 22.08 -10.26
CA ARG A 39 -4.63 23.28 -9.93
C ARG A 39 -5.05 24.04 -8.68
N SER A 40 -6.19 23.76 -8.10
CA SER A 40 -6.52 24.41 -6.83
C SER A 40 -5.81 23.67 -5.70
N GLU A 41 -4.76 24.27 -5.17
CA GLU A 41 -4.44 24.07 -3.76
C GLU A 41 -5.77 24.22 -3.03
N ASP A 42 -6.12 23.22 -2.20
CA ASP A 42 -7.37 23.28 -1.44
C ASP A 42 -7.41 24.64 -0.72
N PRO A 43 -8.33 25.57 -1.06
CA PRO A 43 -8.39 26.87 -0.39
C PRO A 43 -8.62 26.75 1.11
N GLY A 44 -8.97 25.55 1.61
CA GLY A 44 -9.11 25.21 3.01
C GLY A 44 -7.84 24.71 3.68
N ASP A 45 -6.68 24.69 3.01
CA ASP A 45 -5.41 24.18 3.57
C ASP A 45 -4.78 25.14 4.61
N THR A 46 -5.59 25.89 5.34
CA THR A 46 -5.20 26.70 6.50
C THR A 46 -5.16 25.90 7.80
N THR A 47 -5.01 24.58 7.73
CA THR A 47 -4.94 23.72 8.91
C THR A 47 -3.66 24.04 9.71
N GLN A 48 -3.85 24.48 10.94
CA GLN A 48 -2.71 24.70 11.85
C GLN A 48 -2.15 23.34 12.29
N LEU A 49 -0.85 23.17 12.10
CA LEU A 49 -0.13 21.98 12.57
C LEU A 49 -0.39 21.74 14.06
N SER A 50 -0.93 20.60 14.39
CA SER A 50 -1.14 20.17 15.77
C SER A 50 -0.04 19.20 16.22
N VAL A 51 0.81 19.63 17.10
CA VAL A 51 1.89 18.79 17.69
C VAL A 51 1.29 17.53 18.32
N ALA A 52 0.18 17.67 19.07
CA ALA A 52 -0.47 16.52 19.69
C ALA A 52 -0.94 15.49 18.69
N LYS A 53 -1.55 15.92 17.56
CA LYS A 53 -1.95 15.01 16.48
C LYS A 53 -0.74 14.39 15.80
N SER A 54 0.33 15.15 15.55
CA SER A 54 1.56 14.63 14.95
C SER A 54 2.21 13.54 15.82
N VAL A 55 2.25 13.76 17.12
CA VAL A 55 2.70 12.75 18.09
C VAL A 55 1.77 11.53 18.07
N GLY A 56 0.46 11.75 17.99
CA GLY A 56 -0.53 10.68 17.88
C GLY A 56 -0.31 9.80 16.63
N VAL A 57 -0.10 10.42 15.46
CA VAL A 57 0.21 9.71 14.22
C VAL A 57 1.50 8.91 14.36
N ALA A 58 2.58 9.53 14.81
CA ALA A 58 3.87 8.86 14.98
C ALA A 58 3.77 7.67 15.95
N SER A 59 3.07 7.84 17.07
CA SER A 59 2.85 6.77 18.05
C SER A 59 2.04 5.61 17.45
N THR A 60 0.97 5.91 16.69
CA THR A 60 0.15 4.89 16.05
C THR A 60 0.96 4.09 15.04
N VAL A 61 1.78 4.75 14.22
CA VAL A 61 2.66 4.09 13.25
C VAL A 61 3.67 3.18 13.95
N LEU A 62 4.33 3.68 15.01
CA LEU A 62 5.30 2.89 15.78
C LEU A 62 4.64 1.67 16.45
N ILE A 63 3.45 1.83 17.00
CA ILE A 63 2.70 0.72 17.62
C ILE A 63 2.28 -0.30 16.55
N ALA A 64 1.73 0.17 15.42
CA ALA A 64 1.31 -0.70 14.32
C ALA A 64 2.50 -1.46 13.73
N TYR A 65 3.61 -0.79 13.49
CA TYR A 65 4.84 -1.41 12.99
C TYR A 65 5.41 -2.41 14.00
N GLY A 66 5.49 -2.03 15.28
CA GLY A 66 5.94 -2.93 16.35
C GLY A 66 5.05 -4.17 16.49
N ALA A 67 3.73 -4.00 16.38
CA ALA A 67 2.79 -5.11 16.39
C ALA A 67 2.96 -6.01 15.16
N ALA A 68 3.08 -5.45 13.97
CA ALA A 68 3.35 -6.21 12.74
C ALA A 68 4.68 -6.96 12.82
N TYR A 69 5.75 -6.31 13.30
CA TYR A 69 7.04 -6.94 13.53
C TYR A 69 6.92 -8.18 14.43
N TRP A 70 6.32 -8.03 15.61
CA TRP A 70 6.22 -9.12 16.59
C TRP A 70 5.25 -10.23 16.19
N LEU A 71 4.13 -9.88 15.57
CA LEU A 71 3.05 -10.82 15.30
C LEU A 71 3.21 -11.57 13.98
N VAL A 72 3.85 -10.96 13.00
CA VAL A 72 3.92 -11.45 11.63
C VAL A 72 5.36 -11.67 11.20
N PHE A 73 6.17 -10.62 11.13
CA PHE A 73 7.45 -10.65 10.43
C PHE A 73 8.54 -11.42 11.19
N GLN A 74 8.63 -11.25 12.52
CA GLN A 74 9.66 -11.92 13.32
C GLN A 74 9.64 -13.45 13.17
N LYS A 75 8.43 -14.04 13.04
CA LYS A 75 8.26 -15.49 12.93
C LYS A 75 8.10 -15.98 11.51
N GLY A 76 7.72 -15.13 10.61
CA GLY A 76 7.50 -15.46 9.21
C GLY A 76 8.77 -15.31 8.38
N TRP A 77 9.39 -14.13 8.46
CA TRP A 77 10.51 -13.77 7.59
C TRP A 77 11.86 -13.81 8.27
N TRP A 78 11.92 -13.58 9.59
CA TRP A 78 13.17 -13.36 10.31
C TRP A 78 13.33 -14.32 11.50
N ASP A 79 12.88 -15.55 11.34
CA ASP A 79 13.00 -16.60 12.36
C ASP A 79 14.47 -16.95 12.61
N GLU A 80 15.26 -17.03 11.53
CA GLU A 80 16.68 -17.21 11.58
C GLU A 80 17.41 -15.89 11.26
N GLN A 81 18.47 -15.58 12.02
CA GLN A 81 19.30 -14.42 11.78
C GLN A 81 20.69 -14.83 11.30
N GLY A 82 21.08 -14.28 10.15
CA GLY A 82 22.45 -14.39 9.65
C GLY A 82 23.38 -13.44 10.41
N SER A 83 24.67 -13.72 10.36
CA SER A 83 25.71 -12.92 10.98
C SER A 83 26.29 -11.81 10.08
N HIS A 84 26.00 -11.85 8.78
CA HIS A 84 26.59 -10.96 7.79
C HIS A 84 25.51 -10.34 6.93
N PHE A 85 25.63 -9.04 6.70
CA PHE A 85 24.78 -8.32 5.76
C PHE A 85 25.15 -8.70 4.31
N ARG A 86 24.13 -8.96 3.48
CA ARG A 86 24.34 -9.26 2.06
C ARG A 86 23.34 -8.50 1.19
N PHE A 87 23.80 -8.14 0.00
CA PHE A 87 22.93 -7.66 -1.06
C PHE A 87 22.44 -8.85 -1.89
N GLU A 88 21.20 -8.78 -2.32
CA GLU A 88 20.59 -9.78 -3.21
C GLU A 88 20.12 -9.11 -4.49
N ASN A 89 20.32 -9.78 -5.61
CA ASN A 89 19.70 -9.41 -6.88
C ASN A 89 18.56 -10.38 -7.14
N ASP A 90 17.39 -10.03 -6.67
CA ASP A 90 16.17 -10.82 -6.73
C ASP A 90 15.18 -10.30 -7.77
N PHE A 91 15.67 -9.57 -8.79
CA PHE A 91 14.83 -8.93 -9.80
C PHE A 91 13.82 -9.90 -10.44
N ASP A 92 14.22 -11.15 -10.68
CA ASP A 92 13.38 -12.18 -11.30
C ASP A 92 12.58 -13.02 -10.28
N TYR A 93 12.70 -12.73 -8.99
CA TYR A 93 12.03 -13.51 -7.97
C TYR A 93 10.51 -13.46 -8.13
N ALA A 94 9.87 -14.63 -8.02
CA ALA A 94 8.42 -14.81 -8.21
C ALA A 94 7.89 -14.17 -9.52
N LEU A 95 8.67 -14.20 -10.61
CA LEU A 95 8.34 -13.55 -11.88
C LEU A 95 7.98 -12.05 -11.73
N ASN A 96 8.66 -11.36 -10.82
CA ASN A 96 8.45 -9.96 -10.45
C ASN A 96 7.12 -9.65 -9.71
N LEU A 97 6.32 -10.65 -9.33
CA LEU A 97 5.14 -10.40 -8.49
C LEU A 97 5.52 -9.89 -7.11
N ASP A 98 6.66 -10.31 -6.61
CA ASP A 98 7.26 -9.77 -5.39
C ASP A 98 7.40 -8.24 -5.47
N LYS A 99 7.97 -7.73 -6.56
CA LYS A 99 8.12 -6.28 -6.79
C LYS A 99 6.76 -5.56 -6.86
N LEU A 100 5.76 -6.22 -7.43
CA LEU A 100 4.38 -5.70 -7.41
C LEU A 100 3.78 -5.74 -5.98
N GLY A 101 4.13 -6.72 -5.18
CA GLY A 101 3.78 -6.78 -3.76
C GLY A 101 4.38 -5.62 -2.96
N HIS A 102 5.68 -5.36 -3.11
CA HIS A 102 6.36 -4.21 -2.53
C HIS A 102 5.75 -2.89 -3.00
N PHE A 103 5.44 -2.77 -4.29
CA PHE A 103 4.76 -1.60 -4.85
C PHE A 103 3.37 -1.40 -4.21
N ALA A 104 2.54 -2.44 -4.15
CA ALA A 104 1.20 -2.36 -3.56
C ALA A 104 1.25 -2.01 -2.06
N SER A 105 2.18 -2.61 -1.30
CA SER A 105 2.40 -2.25 0.10
C SER A 105 2.85 -0.80 0.25
N GLY A 106 3.69 -0.32 -0.66
CA GLY A 106 4.09 1.08 -0.74
C GLY A 106 2.90 2.02 -0.94
N VAL A 107 1.98 1.70 -1.85
CA VAL A 107 0.74 2.47 -2.06
C VAL A 107 -0.08 2.55 -0.77
N MET A 108 -0.32 1.40 -0.12
CA MET A 108 -1.08 1.36 1.12
C MET A 108 -0.43 2.18 2.24
N MET A 109 0.90 2.14 2.34
CA MET A 109 1.66 2.97 3.30
C MET A 109 1.57 4.44 2.94
N GLY A 110 1.75 4.80 1.65
CA GLY A 110 1.66 6.16 1.16
C GLY A 110 0.30 6.80 1.47
N GLU A 111 -0.80 6.11 1.18
CA GLU A 111 -2.14 6.56 1.52
C GLU A 111 -2.33 6.71 3.04
N SER A 112 -1.91 5.71 3.81
CA SER A 112 -2.07 5.72 5.27
C SER A 112 -1.30 6.86 5.93
N PHE A 113 -0.05 7.09 5.51
CA PHE A 113 0.77 8.20 6.01
C PHE A 113 0.21 9.55 5.56
N TYR A 114 -0.26 9.66 4.31
CA TYR A 114 -0.89 10.88 3.81
C TYR A 114 -2.07 11.30 4.69
N GLU A 115 -3.01 10.39 4.92
CA GLU A 115 -4.17 10.66 5.78
C GLU A 115 -3.75 11.04 7.20
N GLY A 116 -2.75 10.37 7.75
CA GLY A 116 -2.18 10.71 9.06
C GLY A 116 -1.61 12.13 9.11
N TYR A 117 -0.81 12.53 8.10
CA TYR A 117 -0.24 13.87 8.02
C TYR A 117 -1.32 14.94 7.78
N ARG A 118 -2.32 14.66 6.94
CA ARG A 118 -3.48 15.56 6.75
C ARG A 118 -4.25 15.75 8.06
N TRP A 119 -4.50 14.67 8.79
CA TRP A 119 -5.14 14.75 10.09
C TRP A 119 -4.34 15.56 11.11
N ALA A 120 -3.01 15.51 11.05
CA ALA A 120 -2.13 16.30 11.90
C ALA A 120 -2.06 17.79 11.50
N GLY A 121 -2.66 18.18 10.37
CA GLY A 121 -2.69 19.56 9.90
C GLY A 121 -1.49 19.93 9.00
N VAL A 122 -0.85 18.95 8.40
CA VAL A 122 0.17 19.19 7.37
C VAL A 122 -0.52 19.55 6.05
N SER A 123 0.03 20.50 5.29
CA SER A 123 -0.52 20.89 3.99
C SER A 123 -0.52 19.73 3.00
N GLU A 124 -1.45 19.76 2.02
CA GLU A 124 -1.68 18.64 1.08
C GLU A 124 -0.38 18.18 0.41
N PHE A 125 0.33 19.09 -0.23
CA PHE A 125 1.58 18.75 -0.94
C PHE A 125 2.64 18.15 -0.01
N LYS A 126 2.85 18.76 1.17
CA LYS A 126 3.80 18.24 2.16
C LYS A 126 3.36 16.89 2.71
N SER A 127 2.06 16.66 2.87
CA SER A 127 1.54 15.36 3.32
C SER A 127 1.85 14.26 2.32
N TYR A 128 1.65 14.48 1.03
CA TYR A 128 2.06 13.52 0.00
C TYR A 128 3.56 13.28 -0.01
N LEU A 129 4.36 14.35 0.07
CA LEU A 129 5.81 14.24 0.06
C LEU A 129 6.33 13.44 1.27
N PHE A 130 5.86 13.79 2.45
CA PHE A 130 6.25 13.10 3.69
C PHE A 130 5.75 11.65 3.70
N ALA A 131 4.57 11.38 3.18
CA ALA A 131 4.03 10.03 3.05
C ALA A 131 4.91 9.14 2.17
N GLY A 132 5.29 9.62 1.00
CA GLY A 132 6.21 8.90 0.10
C GLY A 132 7.56 8.61 0.76
N PHE A 133 8.16 9.60 1.42
CA PHE A 133 9.42 9.38 2.15
C PHE A 133 9.27 8.46 3.35
N SER A 134 8.12 8.48 4.05
CA SER A 134 7.85 7.55 5.16
C SER A 134 7.71 6.12 4.65
N ALA A 135 7.02 5.92 3.53
CA ALA A 135 6.93 4.62 2.87
C ALA A 135 8.31 4.11 2.42
N MET A 136 9.12 4.97 1.79
CA MET A 136 10.51 4.66 1.42
C MET A 136 11.34 4.24 2.63
N ALA A 137 11.30 5.01 3.71
CA ALA A 137 12.06 4.72 4.93
C ALA A 137 11.64 3.38 5.55
N THR A 138 10.35 3.05 5.49
CA THR A 138 9.82 1.77 5.97
C THR A 138 10.34 0.61 5.13
N HIS A 139 10.32 0.71 3.79
CA HIS A 139 10.86 -0.32 2.91
C HIS A 139 12.38 -0.49 3.10
N ILE A 140 13.13 0.60 3.23
CA ILE A 140 14.56 0.52 3.56
C ILE A 140 14.78 -0.24 4.87
N ALA A 141 13.97 0.04 5.89
CA ALA A 141 14.10 -0.63 7.18
C ALA A 141 13.79 -2.14 7.12
N ILE A 142 12.80 -2.53 6.32
CA ILE A 142 12.46 -3.94 6.04
C ILE A 142 13.63 -4.61 5.34
N ASP A 143 14.09 -4.05 4.23
CA ASP A 143 15.16 -4.61 3.41
C ASP A 143 16.52 -4.65 4.13
N VAL A 144 16.81 -3.67 4.99
CA VAL A 144 17.99 -3.74 5.87
C VAL A 144 17.89 -4.96 6.78
N LYS A 145 16.70 -5.28 7.27
CA LYS A 145 16.47 -6.48 8.09
C LYS A 145 16.63 -7.75 7.26
N ASP A 146 16.12 -7.76 6.03
CA ASP A 146 16.29 -8.85 5.06
C ASP A 146 17.76 -9.06 4.70
N GLY A 147 18.54 -7.99 4.63
CA GLY A 147 19.97 -8.06 4.42
C GLY A 147 20.74 -8.89 5.45
N TYR A 148 20.21 -9.05 6.65
CA TYR A 148 20.76 -9.93 7.70
C TYR A 148 20.07 -11.28 7.79
N SER A 149 19.06 -11.56 6.97
CA SER A 149 18.39 -12.86 6.94
C SER A 149 19.18 -13.88 6.11
N PRO A 150 19.28 -15.15 6.54
CA PRO A 150 19.90 -16.20 5.72
C PRO A 150 19.10 -16.51 4.45
N GLU A 151 17.79 -16.33 4.48
CA GLU A 151 16.88 -16.68 3.39
C GLU A 151 16.70 -15.54 2.38
N TRP A 152 16.75 -14.29 2.87
CA TRP A 152 16.55 -13.09 2.07
C TRP A 152 17.89 -12.37 1.88
N GLY A 153 17.87 -11.20 1.37
CA GLY A 153 18.99 -10.28 1.23
C GLY A 153 18.46 -8.87 1.05
N PHE A 154 19.29 -7.85 1.18
CA PHE A 154 18.91 -6.48 0.87
C PHE A 154 18.71 -6.35 -0.65
N SER A 155 17.48 -6.05 -1.08
CA SER A 155 17.12 -5.83 -2.47
C SER A 155 16.87 -4.36 -2.76
N ILE A 156 17.69 -3.77 -3.62
CA ILE A 156 17.44 -2.41 -4.09
C ILE A 156 16.13 -2.31 -4.91
N PHE A 157 15.74 -3.41 -5.57
CA PHE A 157 14.53 -3.44 -6.38
C PHE A 157 13.26 -3.41 -5.52
N ASP A 158 13.29 -4.03 -4.34
CA ASP A 158 12.19 -4.00 -3.38
C ASP A 158 12.02 -2.60 -2.78
N VAL A 159 13.14 -2.00 -2.36
CA VAL A 159 13.14 -0.61 -1.89
C VAL A 159 12.62 0.34 -2.97
N LEU A 160 13.07 0.20 -4.22
CA LEU A 160 12.61 1.05 -5.32
C LEU A 160 11.12 0.83 -5.62
N SER A 161 10.67 -0.42 -5.67
CA SER A 161 9.27 -0.76 -5.93
C SER A 161 8.35 -0.20 -4.84
N GLY A 162 8.69 -0.42 -3.57
CA GLY A 162 7.95 0.12 -2.45
C GLY A 162 7.97 1.65 -2.38
N THR A 163 9.11 2.28 -2.74
CA THR A 163 9.21 3.73 -2.84
C THR A 163 8.30 4.29 -3.93
N LEU A 164 8.31 3.70 -5.12
CA LEU A 164 7.44 4.10 -6.23
C LEU A 164 5.96 3.96 -5.84
N GLY A 165 5.61 2.87 -5.17
CA GLY A 165 4.27 2.70 -4.61
C GLY A 165 3.90 3.80 -3.62
N GLY A 166 4.81 4.12 -2.69
CA GLY A 166 4.60 5.17 -1.68
C GLY A 166 4.37 6.58 -2.26
N PHE A 167 4.94 6.85 -3.43
CA PHE A 167 4.72 8.10 -4.16
C PHE A 167 3.57 8.06 -5.16
N LEU A 168 2.93 6.89 -5.39
CA LEU A 168 1.80 6.80 -6.32
C LEU A 168 0.63 7.73 -5.96
N PRO A 169 0.17 7.85 -4.70
CA PRO A 169 -0.91 8.77 -4.35
C PRO A 169 -0.61 10.22 -4.74
N MET A 170 0.65 10.65 -4.60
CA MET A 170 1.11 11.95 -5.09
C MET A 170 1.05 12.03 -6.61
N ALA A 171 1.50 10.99 -7.31
CA ALA A 171 1.45 10.94 -8.77
C ALA A 171 0.01 10.97 -9.27
N GLU A 172 -0.91 10.25 -8.65
CA GLU A 172 -2.35 10.27 -8.97
C GLU A 172 -2.97 11.65 -8.77
N ARG A 173 -2.49 12.39 -7.76
CA ARG A 173 -2.96 13.75 -7.48
C ARG A 173 -2.46 14.76 -8.51
N TYR A 174 -1.20 14.67 -8.95
CA TYR A 174 -0.54 15.70 -9.74
C TYR A 174 -0.27 15.31 -11.21
N ILE A 175 -0.40 14.06 -11.60
CA ILE A 175 -0.15 13.59 -12.98
C ILE A 175 -1.46 13.15 -13.64
N PRO A 176 -1.93 13.86 -14.70
CA PRO A 176 -3.27 13.67 -15.27
C PRO A 176 -3.59 12.27 -15.77
N VAL A 177 -2.59 11.48 -16.20
CA VAL A 177 -2.82 10.15 -16.74
C VAL A 177 -3.38 9.17 -15.72
N PHE A 178 -2.97 9.31 -14.46
CA PHE A 178 -3.40 8.41 -13.39
C PHE A 178 -4.89 8.52 -13.05
N LYS A 179 -5.55 9.63 -13.41
CA LYS A 179 -7.02 9.75 -13.24
C LYS A 179 -7.82 8.70 -14.05
N TYR A 180 -7.19 8.05 -15.01
CA TYR A 180 -7.83 7.07 -15.90
C TYR A 180 -7.56 5.62 -15.51
N VAL A 181 -6.61 5.36 -14.61
CA VAL A 181 -6.18 4.03 -14.23
C VAL A 181 -6.16 3.90 -12.72
N ASP A 182 -6.76 2.82 -12.20
CA ASP A 182 -6.59 2.41 -10.80
C ASP A 182 -5.71 1.17 -10.77
N LEU A 183 -4.71 1.18 -9.89
CA LEU A 183 -3.94 -0.01 -9.57
C LEU A 183 -4.58 -0.68 -8.35
N LYS A 184 -4.90 -1.97 -8.48
CA LYS A 184 -5.62 -2.74 -7.46
C LYS A 184 -4.88 -4.03 -7.18
N TRP A 185 -4.99 -4.49 -5.96
CA TRP A 185 -4.48 -5.77 -5.52
C TRP A 185 -5.62 -6.60 -4.94
N SER A 186 -5.67 -7.87 -5.29
CA SER A 186 -6.60 -8.83 -4.71
C SER A 186 -5.88 -10.08 -4.26
N TYR A 187 -6.39 -10.65 -3.18
CA TYR A 187 -5.90 -11.88 -2.61
C TYR A 187 -7.08 -12.83 -2.39
N TRP A 188 -6.97 -14.04 -2.93
CA TRP A 188 -8.00 -15.07 -2.78
C TRP A 188 -7.38 -16.42 -2.52
N ILE A 189 -7.59 -16.95 -1.33
CA ILE A 189 -7.06 -18.26 -0.95
C ILE A 189 -7.74 -19.34 -1.79
N ASN A 190 -7.04 -19.81 -2.81
CA ASN A 190 -7.49 -20.88 -3.70
C ASN A 190 -6.87 -22.22 -3.35
N THR A 191 -5.63 -22.23 -2.89
CA THR A 191 -4.90 -23.46 -2.57
C THR A 191 -4.47 -23.49 -1.12
N LYS A 192 -4.99 -24.47 -0.38
CA LYS A 192 -4.47 -24.78 0.96
C LYS A 192 -3.06 -25.38 0.94
N ALA A 193 -2.58 -25.78 -0.24
CA ALA A 193 -1.29 -26.45 -0.41
C ALA A 193 -0.12 -25.50 -0.15
N TYR A 194 -0.19 -24.26 -0.64
CA TYR A 194 0.89 -23.28 -0.45
C TYR A 194 1.14 -22.98 1.03
N TYR A 195 0.09 -22.69 1.80
CA TYR A 195 0.20 -22.46 3.24
C TYR A 195 0.81 -23.61 4.04
N ARG A 196 0.75 -24.82 3.50
CA ARG A 196 1.38 -26.01 4.12
C ARG A 196 2.83 -26.20 3.71
N GLN A 197 3.23 -25.63 2.59
CA GLN A 197 4.58 -25.76 2.00
C GLN A 197 5.44 -24.53 2.24
N SER A 198 4.84 -23.35 2.38
CA SER A 198 5.56 -22.12 2.69
C SER A 198 6.13 -22.19 4.10
N LYS A 199 7.44 -22.00 4.24
CA LYS A 199 8.10 -21.90 5.54
C LYS A 199 7.58 -20.73 6.35
N THR A 200 7.24 -19.63 5.67
CA THR A 200 6.82 -18.38 6.31
C THR A 200 5.35 -18.43 6.72
N GLY A 201 4.48 -19.08 5.95
CA GLY A 201 3.04 -19.12 6.19
C GLY A 201 2.37 -17.73 6.18
N VAL A 202 3.03 -16.72 5.61
CA VAL A 202 2.57 -15.35 5.52
C VAL A 202 1.87 -15.14 4.17
N PHE A 203 0.71 -14.47 4.19
CA PHE A 203 -0.09 -14.25 2.96
C PHE A 203 0.63 -13.36 1.94
N THR A 204 1.59 -12.56 2.37
CA THR A 204 2.40 -11.68 1.51
C THR A 204 3.30 -12.46 0.55
N ASP A 205 3.70 -13.66 0.92
CA ASP A 205 4.57 -14.52 0.10
C ASP A 205 3.78 -15.55 -0.72
N ASP A 206 2.46 -15.50 -0.62
CA ASP A 206 1.56 -16.40 -1.35
C ASP A 206 1.19 -15.83 -2.72
N TYR A 207 2.18 -15.69 -3.58
CA TYR A 207 2.05 -15.05 -4.90
C TYR A 207 1.06 -15.75 -5.83
N CYS A 208 0.87 -17.07 -5.70
CA CYS A 208 -0.10 -17.82 -6.50
C CYS A 208 -1.57 -17.45 -6.21
N ASN A 209 -1.83 -16.85 -5.06
CA ASN A 209 -3.16 -16.41 -4.65
C ASN A 209 -3.34 -14.88 -4.75
N GLN A 210 -2.34 -14.19 -5.28
CA GLN A 210 -2.37 -12.75 -5.50
C GLN A 210 -2.63 -12.42 -6.97
N THR A 211 -3.38 -11.35 -7.19
CA THR A 211 -3.54 -10.77 -8.54
C THR A 211 -3.42 -9.25 -8.45
N PHE A 212 -2.58 -8.69 -9.29
CA PHE A 212 -2.38 -7.25 -9.43
C PHE A 212 -3.09 -6.77 -10.70
N TRP A 213 -3.90 -5.72 -10.57
CA TRP A 213 -4.81 -5.26 -11.61
C TRP A 213 -4.49 -3.83 -12.02
N ALA A 214 -4.48 -3.57 -13.32
CA ALA A 214 -4.64 -2.25 -13.88
C ALA A 214 -6.09 -2.09 -14.35
N SER A 215 -6.86 -1.20 -13.73
CA SER A 215 -8.29 -0.98 -13.97
C SER A 215 -8.49 0.35 -14.67
N PHE A 216 -8.94 0.31 -15.93
CA PHE A 216 -9.09 1.46 -16.80
C PHE A 216 -10.49 2.05 -16.67
N LYS A 217 -10.61 3.31 -16.29
CA LYS A 217 -11.88 4.05 -16.14
C LYS A 217 -12.37 4.52 -17.50
N ILE A 218 -12.92 3.62 -18.29
CA ILE A 218 -13.32 3.89 -19.68
C ILE A 218 -14.27 5.08 -19.78
N HIS A 219 -15.23 5.19 -18.87
CA HIS A 219 -16.16 6.33 -18.83
C HIS A 219 -15.42 7.68 -18.85
N ARG A 220 -14.30 7.82 -18.12
CA ARG A 220 -13.50 9.05 -18.07
C ARG A 220 -12.70 9.30 -19.36
N MET A 221 -12.38 8.24 -20.10
CA MET A 221 -11.66 8.32 -21.37
C MET A 221 -12.57 8.71 -22.55
N LEU A 222 -13.87 8.48 -22.42
CA LEU A 222 -14.83 8.73 -23.49
C LEU A 222 -15.10 10.25 -23.65
N PRO A 223 -15.40 10.71 -24.89
CA PRO A 223 -15.95 12.03 -25.14
C PRO A 223 -17.26 12.25 -24.36
N LYS A 224 -17.54 13.49 -23.93
CA LYS A 224 -18.75 13.81 -23.13
C LYS A 224 -20.04 13.26 -23.73
N ALA A 225 -20.21 13.31 -25.05
CA ALA A 225 -21.40 12.80 -25.75
C ALA A 225 -21.56 11.27 -25.61
N ALA A 226 -20.48 10.52 -25.48
CA ALA A 226 -20.51 9.06 -25.35
C ALA A 226 -20.67 8.59 -23.88
N ARG A 227 -20.34 9.43 -22.92
CA ARG A 227 -20.40 9.07 -21.48
C ARG A 227 -21.79 8.68 -21.01
N GLN A 228 -22.84 9.29 -21.57
CA GLN A 228 -24.24 8.97 -21.22
C GLN A 228 -24.64 7.49 -21.54
N TYR A 229 -23.92 6.82 -22.44
CA TYR A 229 -24.19 5.44 -22.84
C TYR A 229 -23.31 4.42 -22.11
N TYR A 230 -22.32 4.87 -21.33
CA TYR A 230 -21.37 3.98 -20.64
C TYR A 230 -21.47 4.21 -19.13
N PRO A 231 -21.77 3.17 -18.33
CA PRO A 231 -21.89 3.31 -16.89
C PRO A 231 -20.58 3.78 -16.24
N SER A 232 -20.65 4.77 -15.37
CA SER A 232 -19.47 5.35 -14.72
C SER A 232 -18.72 4.38 -13.80
N TRP A 233 -19.44 3.39 -13.27
CA TRP A 233 -18.92 2.35 -12.40
C TRP A 233 -18.22 1.19 -13.14
N LEU A 234 -18.43 1.07 -14.45
CA LEU A 234 -17.85 -0.01 -15.25
C LEU A 234 -16.43 0.35 -15.69
N ALA A 235 -15.47 -0.48 -15.34
CA ALA A 235 -14.09 -0.36 -15.75
C ALA A 235 -13.62 -1.64 -16.46
N LEU A 236 -12.68 -1.52 -17.37
CA LEU A 236 -11.97 -2.64 -17.95
C LEU A 236 -10.71 -2.88 -17.14
N ALA A 237 -10.46 -4.11 -16.70
CA ALA A 237 -9.27 -4.43 -15.92
C ALA A 237 -8.45 -5.53 -16.59
N ALA A 238 -7.11 -5.38 -16.54
CA ALA A 238 -6.16 -6.43 -16.87
C ALA A 238 -5.46 -6.84 -15.57
N GLY A 239 -5.40 -8.15 -15.30
CA GLY A 239 -4.77 -8.71 -14.11
C GLY A 239 -3.53 -9.51 -14.45
N LEU A 240 -2.54 -9.48 -13.56
CA LEU A 240 -1.34 -10.31 -13.58
C LEU A 240 -1.33 -11.19 -12.33
N SER A 241 -1.21 -12.48 -12.52
CA SER A 241 -1.05 -13.51 -11.48
C SER A 241 -0.15 -14.62 -12.01
N ILE A 242 0.32 -15.47 -11.12
CA ILE A 242 1.07 -16.70 -11.46
C ILE A 242 0.35 -17.91 -10.84
N ASP A 243 0.50 -19.06 -11.48
CA ASP A 243 0.01 -20.38 -11.02
C ASP A 243 1.15 -21.19 -10.42
#